data_29b0214ad383c1db0304599d45ebf96c
#
_entry.id   29b0214ad383c1db0304599d45ebf96c
#
_cell.length_a   1.000
_cell.length_b   1.000
_cell.length_c   1.000
_cell.angle_alpha   90.00
_cell.angle_beta   90.00
_cell.angle_gamma   90.00
#
_symmetry.space_group_name_H-M   'P 1'
#
loop_
_entity.id
_entity.type
_entity.pdbx_description
1 polymer ?
#
loop_
_entity_poly.entity_id
_entity_poly.type
_entity_poly.pdbx_seq_one_letter_code
_entity_poly.pdbx_strand_id
1 'polypeptide(L)'
;IGDSYTVGYGNEGPGLDCGGVYRTYENSARTFATIAAQELNAESHLIAISGYGAVRNYNDANRTSPTPVPYYYNRTLMERDDLPWDFQRWIPDAVVVKLGTNDHSTQPEPAAEVFIEGIHGLLKQVHAAYGDVPVFLLADTSLPQLVERMETATYQQRKMGNIKTYFVKLTRPPQEQLGCDWHPLVIAHKKMAAELVAAIKHGLDW
;
A
#
# COMPACT_ATOMS: atom_id res chain seq x y z
N ILE A 1 -2.74 -4.43 -1.18
CA ILE A 1 -3.34 -3.24 -1.80
C ILE A 1 -2.31 -2.12 -1.72
N GLY A 2 -2.02 -1.42 -2.83
CA GLY A 2 -0.96 -0.42 -2.78
C GLY A 2 -0.83 0.50 -3.98
N ASP A 3 0.29 1.22 -3.97
CA ASP A 3 0.68 2.22 -4.96
C ASP A 3 1.94 1.78 -5.73
N SER A 4 2.75 2.73 -6.18
CA SER A 4 4.01 2.52 -6.90
C SER A 4 5.01 1.63 -6.14
N TYR A 5 5.01 1.62 -4.81
CA TYR A 5 5.87 0.72 -4.02
C TYR A 5 5.46 -0.74 -4.19
N THR A 6 4.17 -0.99 -4.35
CA THR A 6 3.63 -2.36 -4.52
C THR A 6 3.77 -2.86 -5.95
N VAL A 7 3.66 -2.00 -6.97
CA VAL A 7 3.94 -2.39 -8.36
C VAL A 7 5.44 -2.53 -8.64
N GLY A 8 6.30 -1.92 -7.79
CA GLY A 8 7.75 -1.97 -7.96
C GLY A 8 8.30 -0.93 -8.93
N TYR A 9 7.68 0.26 -8.97
CA TYR A 9 8.12 1.37 -9.79
C TYR A 9 9.62 1.61 -9.67
N GLY A 10 10.35 1.47 -10.77
CA GLY A 10 11.78 1.75 -10.86
C GLY A 10 12.68 1.01 -9.88
N ASN A 11 12.23 -0.11 -9.28
CA ASN A 11 12.96 -0.81 -8.22
C ASN A 11 14.22 -1.55 -8.71
N GLU A 12 14.42 -1.69 -10.01
CA GLU A 12 15.64 -2.18 -10.66
C GLU A 12 16.40 -1.07 -11.40
N GLY A 13 16.06 0.19 -11.14
CA GLY A 13 16.68 1.35 -11.77
C GLY A 13 18.13 1.57 -11.40
N PRO A 14 18.89 2.26 -12.26
CA PRO A 14 20.33 2.49 -12.04
C PRO A 14 20.60 3.59 -10.99
N GLY A 15 19.58 4.33 -10.57
CA GLY A 15 19.67 5.46 -9.65
C GLY A 15 18.41 6.30 -9.68
N LEU A 16 18.48 7.54 -9.17
CA LEU A 16 17.31 8.42 -9.01
C LEU A 16 16.75 8.91 -10.35
N ASP A 17 17.61 9.15 -11.34
CA ASP A 17 17.23 9.55 -12.70
C ASP A 17 17.21 8.32 -13.61
N CYS A 18 16.05 8.00 -14.15
CA CYS A 18 15.87 6.90 -15.09
C CYS A 18 15.50 7.39 -16.51
N GLY A 19 15.69 8.66 -16.82
CA GLY A 19 15.43 9.24 -18.15
C GLY A 19 13.99 9.08 -18.62
N GLY A 20 13.01 9.00 -17.71
CA GLY A 20 11.59 8.83 -18.01
C GLY A 20 11.17 7.40 -18.41
N VAL A 21 12.10 6.44 -18.44
CA VAL A 21 11.82 5.03 -18.84
C VAL A 21 11.64 4.09 -17.64
N TYR A 22 11.07 4.58 -16.55
CA TYR A 22 10.89 3.84 -15.29
C TYR A 22 10.22 2.46 -15.45
N ARG A 23 9.33 2.28 -16.44
CA ARG A 23 8.66 1.01 -16.70
C ARG A 23 9.61 -0.12 -17.08
N THR A 24 10.76 0.21 -17.68
CA THR A 24 11.83 -0.75 -17.99
C THR A 24 12.43 -1.34 -16.69
N TYR A 25 12.36 -0.59 -15.61
CA TYR A 25 12.92 -0.93 -14.30
C TYR A 25 11.86 -1.28 -13.25
N GLU A 26 10.62 -1.49 -13.66
CA GLU A 26 9.50 -1.86 -12.79
C GLU A 26 9.39 -3.38 -12.68
N ASN A 27 9.45 -3.92 -11.46
CA ASN A 27 9.37 -5.35 -11.23
C ASN A 27 8.57 -5.69 -9.97
N SER A 28 7.29 -6.01 -10.13
CA SER A 28 6.39 -6.37 -9.03
C SER A 28 6.75 -7.69 -8.33
N ALA A 29 7.49 -8.59 -9.01
CA ALA A 29 7.97 -9.83 -8.41
C ALA A 29 9.11 -9.61 -7.39
N ARG A 30 9.67 -8.40 -7.33
CA ARG A 30 10.78 -8.03 -6.43
C ARG A 30 10.41 -6.88 -5.48
N THR A 31 9.13 -6.75 -5.16
CA THR A 31 8.64 -5.79 -4.17
C THR A 31 8.58 -6.39 -2.78
N PHE A 32 8.46 -5.53 -1.77
CA PHE A 32 8.31 -5.95 -0.37
C PHE A 32 7.14 -6.92 -0.18
N ALA A 33 6.03 -6.73 -0.88
CA ALA A 33 4.85 -7.57 -0.76
C ALA A 33 5.10 -8.98 -1.29
N THR A 34 5.69 -9.11 -2.49
CA THR A 34 5.99 -10.41 -3.10
C THR A 34 7.12 -11.13 -2.36
N ILE A 35 8.16 -10.40 -1.93
CA ILE A 35 9.27 -10.97 -1.15
C ILE A 35 8.74 -11.48 0.20
N ALA A 36 7.91 -10.70 0.90
CA ALA A 36 7.32 -11.13 2.16
C ALA A 36 6.45 -12.39 2.00
N ALA A 37 5.65 -12.46 0.94
CA ALA A 37 4.85 -13.66 0.63
C ALA A 37 5.76 -14.89 0.41
N GLN A 38 6.85 -14.75 -0.35
CA GLN A 38 7.83 -15.83 -0.55
C GLN A 38 8.46 -16.28 0.76
N GLU A 39 8.87 -15.36 1.63
CA GLU A 39 9.46 -15.69 2.94
C GLU A 39 8.46 -16.36 3.90
N LEU A 40 7.17 -16.09 3.74
CA LEU A 40 6.09 -16.73 4.49
C LEU A 40 5.58 -18.02 3.83
N ASN A 41 6.14 -18.41 2.67
CA ASN A 41 5.64 -19.53 1.86
C ASN A 41 4.14 -19.36 1.53
N ALA A 42 3.71 -18.13 1.22
CA ALA A 42 2.35 -17.74 0.92
C ALA A 42 2.20 -17.32 -0.55
N GLU A 43 0.99 -17.43 -1.06
CA GLU A 43 0.61 -16.79 -2.32
C GLU A 43 0.34 -15.30 -2.10
N SER A 44 0.52 -14.48 -3.15
CA SER A 44 0.19 -13.05 -3.10
C SER A 44 -0.69 -12.64 -4.27
N HIS A 45 -1.70 -11.82 -3.97
CA HIS A 45 -2.55 -11.16 -4.96
C HIS A 45 -2.37 -9.65 -4.80
N LEU A 46 -1.83 -8.98 -5.83
CA LEU A 46 -1.51 -7.57 -5.79
C LEU A 46 -2.61 -6.74 -6.46
N ILE A 47 -3.18 -5.79 -5.73
CA ILE A 47 -4.09 -4.76 -6.23
C ILE A 47 -3.37 -3.43 -6.01
N ALA A 48 -2.73 -2.90 -7.06
CA ALA A 48 -1.89 -1.73 -6.91
C ALA A 48 -1.85 -0.89 -8.19
N ILE A 49 -1.82 0.43 -8.03
CA ILE A 49 -1.79 1.39 -9.13
C ILE A 49 -0.78 2.48 -8.80
N SER A 50 0.26 2.59 -9.64
CA SER A 50 1.28 3.63 -9.48
C SER A 50 0.68 5.04 -9.62
N GLY A 51 1.05 5.95 -8.74
CA GLY A 51 0.55 7.33 -8.72
C GLY A 51 -0.81 7.51 -8.03
N TYR A 52 -1.48 6.43 -7.60
CA TYR A 52 -2.79 6.53 -6.97
C TYR A 52 -2.69 6.48 -5.44
N GLY A 53 -3.55 7.23 -4.77
CA GLY A 53 -3.61 7.31 -3.32
C GLY A 53 -4.84 6.63 -2.73
N ALA A 54 -4.99 6.79 -1.43
CA ALA A 54 -6.18 6.35 -0.70
C ALA A 54 -7.37 7.29 -0.94
N VAL A 55 -7.11 8.61 -1.04
CA VAL A 55 -8.11 9.65 -1.29
C VAL A 55 -7.66 10.64 -2.37
N ARG A 56 -6.33 10.78 -2.59
CA ARG A 56 -5.76 11.70 -3.56
C ARG A 56 -4.66 11.03 -4.37
N ASN A 57 -4.75 11.13 -5.69
CA ASN A 57 -3.71 10.68 -6.60
C ASN A 57 -2.57 11.70 -6.67
N TYR A 58 -1.38 11.23 -7.04
CA TYR A 58 -0.20 12.08 -7.21
C TYR A 58 -0.50 13.26 -8.14
N ASN A 59 -0.08 14.44 -7.72
CA ASN A 59 -0.19 15.70 -8.48
C ASN A 59 -1.62 16.11 -8.89
N ASP A 60 -2.66 15.56 -8.24
CA ASP A 60 -4.03 16.08 -8.45
C ASP A 60 -4.12 17.52 -7.96
N ALA A 61 -4.78 18.38 -8.74
CA ALA A 61 -5.00 19.79 -8.38
C ALA A 61 -5.89 19.94 -7.14
N ASN A 62 -6.79 18.98 -6.91
CA ASN A 62 -7.68 18.96 -5.76
C ASN A 62 -7.05 18.17 -4.60
N ARG A 63 -7.55 18.38 -3.38
CA ARG A 63 -7.11 17.63 -2.20
C ARG A 63 -7.66 16.20 -2.14
N THR A 64 -8.60 15.87 -3.01
CA THR A 64 -9.15 14.54 -3.20
C THR A 64 -9.33 14.27 -4.68
N SER A 65 -9.16 13.03 -5.08
CA SER A 65 -9.36 12.58 -6.46
C SER A 65 -10.68 11.84 -6.62
N PRO A 66 -11.34 11.91 -7.76
CA PRO A 66 -12.59 11.17 -7.99
C PRO A 66 -12.38 9.67 -8.07
N THR A 67 -11.18 9.22 -8.44
CA THR A 67 -10.85 7.81 -8.69
C THR A 67 -9.54 7.40 -8.01
N PRO A 68 -9.48 7.40 -6.66
CA PRO A 68 -8.34 6.84 -5.92
C PRO A 68 -8.36 5.30 -5.94
N VAL A 69 -7.35 4.62 -5.35
CA VAL A 69 -7.27 3.15 -5.33
C VAL A 69 -8.57 2.47 -4.89
N PRO A 70 -9.29 2.92 -3.83
CA PRO A 70 -10.52 2.28 -3.40
C PRO A 70 -11.65 2.25 -4.44
N TYR A 71 -11.61 3.16 -5.41
CA TYR A 71 -12.57 3.20 -6.53
C TYR A 71 -12.43 1.99 -7.46
N TYR A 72 -11.22 1.43 -7.56
CA TYR A 72 -10.90 0.30 -8.44
C TYR A 72 -10.86 -1.05 -7.72
N TYR A 73 -10.98 -1.06 -6.39
CA TYR A 73 -10.77 -2.25 -5.56
C TYR A 73 -11.64 -3.46 -5.95
N ASN A 74 -12.86 -3.22 -6.39
CA ASN A 74 -13.84 -4.26 -6.75
C ASN A 74 -13.84 -4.62 -8.24
N ARG A 75 -12.85 -4.17 -9.03
CA ARG A 75 -12.80 -4.43 -10.47
C ARG A 75 -11.82 -5.54 -10.82
N THR A 76 -12.17 -6.35 -11.81
CA THR A 76 -11.25 -7.32 -12.42
C THR A 76 -10.20 -6.61 -13.29
N LEU A 77 -10.62 -5.62 -14.06
CA LEU A 77 -9.77 -4.75 -14.88
C LEU A 77 -10.07 -3.29 -14.55
N MET A 78 -9.02 -2.50 -14.40
CA MET A 78 -9.12 -1.10 -13.98
C MET A 78 -10.09 -0.28 -14.84
N GLU A 79 -10.01 -0.43 -16.17
CA GLU A 79 -10.81 0.34 -17.14
C GLU A 79 -12.23 -0.22 -17.35
N ARG A 80 -12.57 -1.35 -16.70
CA ARG A 80 -13.84 -2.05 -16.90
C ARG A 80 -14.67 -2.06 -15.62
N ASP A 81 -15.63 -1.16 -15.51
CA ASP A 81 -16.57 -1.10 -14.36
C ASP A 81 -17.73 -2.12 -14.48
N ASP A 82 -17.91 -2.70 -15.64
CA ASP A 82 -18.85 -3.78 -15.93
C ASP A 82 -18.30 -5.19 -15.59
N LEU A 83 -17.05 -5.29 -15.12
CA LEU A 83 -16.41 -6.54 -14.73
C LEU A 83 -16.00 -6.53 -13.25
N PRO A 84 -16.95 -6.74 -12.33
CA PRO A 84 -16.61 -6.82 -10.91
C PRO A 84 -15.74 -8.05 -10.63
N TRP A 85 -14.84 -7.90 -9.65
CA TRP A 85 -14.07 -9.03 -9.13
C TRP A 85 -14.95 -9.89 -8.21
N ASP A 86 -14.94 -11.19 -8.44
CA ASP A 86 -15.58 -12.15 -7.55
C ASP A 86 -14.61 -12.50 -6.41
N PHE A 87 -14.79 -11.89 -5.24
CA PHE A 87 -13.94 -12.05 -4.07
C PHE A 87 -13.95 -13.48 -3.51
N GLN A 88 -14.91 -14.32 -3.86
CA GLN A 88 -14.94 -15.72 -3.42
C GLN A 88 -13.97 -16.62 -4.19
N ARG A 89 -13.38 -16.14 -5.29
CA ARG A 89 -12.40 -16.90 -6.07
C ARG A 89 -11.04 -17.02 -5.39
N TRP A 90 -10.73 -16.08 -4.50
CA TRP A 90 -9.48 -16.07 -3.75
C TRP A 90 -9.68 -15.30 -2.45
N ILE A 91 -9.57 -16.01 -1.32
CA ILE A 91 -9.81 -15.45 0.01
C ILE A 91 -8.46 -15.36 0.73
N PRO A 92 -7.97 -14.15 1.09
CA PRO A 92 -6.70 -13.97 1.77
C PRO A 92 -6.78 -14.33 3.25
N ASP A 93 -5.69 -14.87 3.81
CA ASP A 93 -5.50 -15.02 5.25
C ASP A 93 -5.09 -13.69 5.92
N ALA A 94 -4.54 -12.77 5.15
CA ALA A 94 -4.19 -11.41 5.60
C ALA A 94 -4.24 -10.41 4.43
N VAL A 95 -4.61 -9.16 4.73
CA VAL A 95 -4.55 -8.04 3.79
C VAL A 95 -3.50 -7.03 4.23
N VAL A 96 -2.66 -6.61 3.31
CA VAL A 96 -1.64 -5.58 3.54
C VAL A 96 -1.99 -4.34 2.73
N VAL A 97 -1.99 -3.16 3.36
CA VAL A 97 -2.29 -1.87 2.73
C VAL A 97 -1.10 -0.94 2.85
N LYS A 98 -0.46 -0.60 1.72
CA LYS A 98 0.60 0.41 1.62
C LYS A 98 0.13 1.51 0.67
N LEU A 99 -0.59 2.46 1.22
CA LEU A 99 -1.13 3.65 0.53
C LEU A 99 -0.82 4.92 1.33
N GLY A 100 -0.99 6.06 0.71
CA GLY A 100 -0.86 7.36 1.36
C GLY A 100 0.35 8.16 0.90
N THR A 101 1.34 7.55 0.26
CA THR A 101 2.49 8.28 -0.30
C THR A 101 2.03 9.33 -1.29
N ASN A 102 1.14 8.98 -2.22
CA ASN A 102 0.61 9.91 -3.22
C ASN A 102 -0.27 11.00 -2.59
N ASP A 103 -1.06 10.65 -1.59
CA ASP A 103 -1.91 11.59 -0.85
C ASP A 103 -1.09 12.73 -0.21
N HIS A 104 0.13 12.43 0.26
CA HIS A 104 1.00 13.36 0.99
C HIS A 104 2.13 13.96 0.13
N SER A 105 2.30 13.51 -1.12
CA SER A 105 3.39 13.98 -2.00
C SER A 105 3.13 15.35 -2.61
N THR A 106 1.89 15.80 -2.67
CA THR A 106 1.50 17.07 -3.31
C THR A 106 0.85 18.00 -2.28
N GLN A 107 1.35 19.23 -2.21
CA GLN A 107 0.82 20.24 -1.27
C GLN A 107 -0.31 21.09 -1.92
N PRO A 108 -1.30 21.55 -1.13
CA PRO A 108 -1.58 21.16 0.25
C PRO A 108 -2.17 19.75 0.32
N GLU A 109 -1.68 18.94 1.26
CA GLU A 109 -2.18 17.57 1.44
C GLU A 109 -3.65 17.51 1.89
N PRO A 110 -4.35 16.37 1.79
CA PRO A 110 -5.69 16.18 2.35
C PRO A 110 -5.71 16.46 3.85
N ALA A 111 -6.84 16.90 4.38
CA ALA A 111 -7.02 16.96 5.83
C ALA A 111 -6.87 15.58 6.46
N ALA A 112 -6.36 15.52 7.70
CA ALA A 112 -6.10 14.25 8.37
C ALA A 112 -7.34 13.37 8.47
N GLU A 113 -8.48 13.98 8.82
CA GLU A 113 -9.77 13.31 8.94
C GLU A 113 -10.23 12.71 7.61
N VAL A 114 -10.07 13.45 6.50
CA VAL A 114 -10.44 12.99 5.15
C VAL A 114 -9.60 11.78 4.75
N PHE A 115 -8.29 11.80 5.03
CA PHE A 115 -7.42 10.67 4.74
C PHE A 115 -7.78 9.43 5.57
N ILE A 116 -7.96 9.62 6.89
CA ILE A 116 -8.33 8.54 7.82
C ILE A 116 -9.68 7.92 7.42
N GLU A 117 -10.68 8.73 7.08
CA GLU A 117 -11.97 8.26 6.59
C GLU A 117 -11.84 7.49 5.27
N GLY A 118 -10.94 7.91 4.37
CA GLY A 118 -10.64 7.18 3.13
C GLY A 118 -10.06 5.80 3.40
N ILE A 119 -9.13 5.68 4.36
CA ILE A 119 -8.60 4.38 4.81
C ILE A 119 -9.73 3.54 5.42
N HIS A 120 -10.57 4.11 6.28
CA HIS A 120 -11.71 3.38 6.85
C HIS A 120 -12.69 2.91 5.76
N GLY A 121 -12.93 3.72 4.73
CA GLY A 121 -13.76 3.37 3.59
C GLY A 121 -13.20 2.16 2.82
N LEU A 122 -11.88 2.12 2.59
CA LEU A 122 -11.21 0.95 2.00
C LEU A 122 -11.33 -0.28 2.88
N LEU A 123 -11.06 -0.15 4.19
CA LEU A 123 -11.17 -1.28 5.12
C LEU A 123 -12.60 -1.83 5.23
N LYS A 124 -13.61 -0.96 5.13
CA LYS A 124 -15.00 -1.38 5.04
C LYS A 124 -15.27 -2.25 3.81
N GLN A 125 -14.67 -1.91 2.64
CA GLN A 125 -14.78 -2.74 1.44
C GLN A 125 -14.06 -4.09 1.63
N VAL A 126 -12.87 -4.10 2.23
CA VAL A 126 -12.10 -5.31 2.55
C VAL A 126 -12.91 -6.24 3.46
N HIS A 127 -13.46 -5.71 4.56
CA HIS A 127 -14.25 -6.52 5.49
C HIS A 127 -15.60 -6.96 4.90
N ALA A 128 -16.19 -6.17 4.01
CA ALA A 128 -17.39 -6.60 3.27
C ALA A 128 -17.11 -7.79 2.35
N ALA A 129 -15.90 -7.84 1.76
CA ALA A 129 -15.48 -8.91 0.86
C ALA A 129 -15.03 -10.18 1.59
N TYR A 130 -14.29 -10.05 2.71
CA TYR A 130 -13.55 -11.13 3.34
C TYR A 130 -13.86 -11.35 4.84
N GLY A 131 -14.82 -10.62 5.40
CA GLY A 131 -15.18 -10.74 6.82
C GLY A 131 -14.07 -10.21 7.76
N ASP A 132 -13.83 -10.92 8.86
CA ASP A 132 -12.87 -10.56 9.90
C ASP A 132 -11.42 -10.93 9.51
N VAL A 133 -11.00 -10.55 8.29
CA VAL A 133 -9.64 -10.77 7.82
C VAL A 133 -8.66 -9.83 8.54
N PRO A 134 -7.48 -10.32 8.98
CA PRO A 134 -6.43 -9.47 9.52
C PRO A 134 -5.93 -8.45 8.48
N VAL A 135 -5.76 -7.18 8.90
CA VAL A 135 -5.28 -6.10 8.04
C VAL A 135 -4.04 -5.44 8.63
N PHE A 136 -3.01 -5.28 7.80
CA PHE A 136 -1.77 -4.60 8.14
C PHE A 136 -1.68 -3.29 7.37
N LEU A 137 -1.76 -2.16 8.08
CA LEU A 137 -1.58 -0.81 7.51
C LEU A 137 -0.12 -0.40 7.61
N LEU A 138 0.49 -0.07 6.49
CA LEU A 138 1.92 0.25 6.40
C LEU A 138 2.17 1.72 6.11
N ALA A 139 3.10 2.33 6.85
CA ALA A 139 3.68 3.62 6.50
C ALA A 139 5.17 3.64 6.81
N ASP A 140 5.98 4.28 5.96
CA ASP A 140 7.39 4.47 6.22
C ASP A 140 7.70 5.83 6.86
N THR A 141 8.83 5.91 7.53
CA THR A 141 9.22 7.10 8.31
C THR A 141 9.70 8.29 7.46
N SER A 142 9.61 8.21 6.13
CA SER A 142 9.89 9.36 5.25
C SER A 142 8.78 10.42 5.30
N LEU A 143 7.56 10.00 5.67
CA LEU A 143 6.37 10.85 5.77
C LEU A 143 5.78 10.75 7.19
N PRO A 144 6.26 11.55 8.17
CA PRO A 144 5.81 11.47 9.57
C PRO A 144 4.30 11.65 9.73
N GLN A 145 3.67 12.52 8.94
CA GLN A 145 2.23 12.76 8.95
C GLN A 145 1.45 11.51 8.51
N LEU A 146 1.96 10.78 7.53
CA LEU A 146 1.36 9.52 7.09
C LEU A 146 1.44 8.46 8.20
N VAL A 147 2.59 8.37 8.89
CA VAL A 147 2.76 7.46 10.04
C VAL A 147 1.71 7.75 11.10
N GLU A 148 1.57 9.00 11.55
CA GLU A 148 0.59 9.42 12.56
C GLU A 148 -0.86 9.08 12.14
N ARG A 149 -1.21 9.35 10.87
CA ARG A 149 -2.56 9.10 10.35
C ARG A 149 -2.87 7.62 10.24
N MET A 150 -1.91 6.79 9.84
CA MET A 150 -2.09 5.33 9.77
C MET A 150 -2.17 4.69 11.17
N GLU A 151 -1.37 5.17 12.13
CA GLU A 151 -1.51 4.76 13.54
C GLU A 151 -2.89 5.13 14.09
N THR A 152 -3.35 6.35 13.82
CA THR A 152 -4.68 6.83 14.22
C THR A 152 -5.79 5.99 13.60
N ALA A 153 -5.73 5.73 12.29
CA ALA A 153 -6.69 4.88 11.59
C ALA A 153 -6.73 3.47 12.20
N THR A 154 -5.56 2.88 12.48
CA THR A 154 -5.46 1.57 13.15
C THR A 154 -6.11 1.57 14.52
N TYR A 155 -5.78 2.57 15.35
CA TYR A 155 -6.37 2.71 16.68
C TYR A 155 -7.90 2.82 16.63
N GLN A 156 -8.43 3.66 15.72
CA GLN A 156 -9.86 3.84 15.55
C GLN A 156 -10.55 2.56 15.06
N GLN A 157 -9.97 1.82 14.11
CA GLN A 157 -10.49 0.53 13.65
C GLN A 157 -10.61 -0.47 14.81
N ARG A 158 -9.57 -0.57 15.65
CA ARG A 158 -9.60 -1.45 16.83
C ARG A 158 -10.67 -1.04 17.84
N LYS A 159 -10.89 0.27 18.03
CA LYS A 159 -11.98 0.80 18.87
C LYS A 159 -13.38 0.50 18.32
N MET A 160 -13.53 0.41 16.99
CA MET A 160 -14.77 0.01 16.32
C MET A 160 -15.00 -1.51 16.32
N GLY A 161 -14.12 -2.31 16.91
CA GLY A 161 -14.23 -3.76 17.01
C GLY A 161 -13.37 -4.55 16.03
N ASN A 162 -12.72 -3.91 15.05
CA ASN A 162 -11.82 -4.56 14.11
C ASN A 162 -10.44 -4.78 14.74
N ILE A 163 -10.38 -5.65 15.75
CA ILE A 163 -9.20 -5.85 16.62
C ILE A 163 -8.00 -6.42 15.88
N LYS A 164 -8.21 -7.09 14.73
CA LYS A 164 -7.16 -7.64 13.86
C LYS A 164 -6.60 -6.60 12.88
N THR A 165 -6.69 -5.32 13.20
CA THR A 165 -6.02 -4.27 12.44
C THR A 165 -4.71 -3.92 13.11
N TYR A 166 -3.60 -4.00 12.36
CA TYR A 166 -2.24 -3.80 12.82
C TYR A 166 -1.59 -2.65 12.07
N PHE A 167 -0.79 -1.84 12.76
CA PHE A 167 0.06 -0.84 12.13
C PHE A 167 1.50 -1.37 12.02
N VAL A 168 2.10 -1.22 10.84
CA VAL A 168 3.49 -1.59 10.58
C VAL A 168 4.27 -0.35 10.16
N LYS A 169 5.15 0.09 11.04
CA LYS A 169 6.05 1.20 10.76
C LYS A 169 7.28 0.70 10.03
N LEU A 170 7.40 1.09 8.78
CA LEU A 170 8.55 0.74 7.95
C LEU A 170 9.68 1.77 8.14
N THR A 171 10.91 1.29 8.12
CA THR A 171 12.10 2.15 8.16
C THR A 171 12.30 2.83 6.81
N ARG A 172 12.51 4.16 6.83
CA ARG A 172 12.87 4.92 5.63
C ARG A 172 14.15 4.33 5.00
N PRO A 173 14.14 4.00 3.69
CA PRO A 173 15.37 3.61 3.01
C PRO A 173 16.37 4.79 2.97
N PRO A 174 17.66 4.54 3.16
CA PRO A 174 18.68 5.55 2.90
C PRO A 174 18.80 5.85 1.41
N GLN A 175 19.32 7.02 1.04
CA GLN A 175 19.29 7.51 -0.34
C GLN A 175 19.93 6.56 -1.35
N GLU A 176 21.01 5.88 -0.98
CA GLU A 176 21.71 4.91 -1.83
C GLU A 176 20.90 3.64 -2.11
N GLN A 177 19.75 3.46 -1.47
CA GLN A 177 18.80 2.37 -1.70
C GLN A 177 17.53 2.86 -2.42
N LEU A 178 17.57 4.06 -3.00
CA LEU A 178 16.50 4.62 -3.81
C LEU A 178 16.89 4.62 -5.28
N GLY A 179 15.94 4.24 -6.12
CA GLY A 179 16.02 4.23 -7.57
C GLY A 179 15.12 5.29 -8.19
N CYS A 180 14.62 5.02 -9.39
CA CYS A 180 13.86 5.96 -10.20
C CYS A 180 12.88 6.80 -9.36
N ASP A 181 12.98 8.12 -9.52
CA ASP A 181 12.06 9.08 -8.88
C ASP A 181 11.89 8.84 -7.36
N TRP A 182 13.01 8.54 -6.68
CA TRP A 182 13.04 8.30 -5.22
C TRP A 182 12.29 7.07 -4.73
N HIS A 183 11.97 6.11 -5.60
CA HIS A 183 11.34 4.87 -5.20
C HIS A 183 12.35 3.86 -4.64
N PRO A 184 11.92 2.94 -3.76
CA PRO A 184 12.81 1.94 -3.17
C PRO A 184 13.40 1.01 -4.22
N LEU A 185 14.72 0.80 -4.19
CA LEU A 185 15.38 -0.29 -4.91
C LEU A 185 15.06 -1.65 -4.27
N VAL A 186 15.33 -2.75 -4.97
CA VAL A 186 15.11 -4.12 -4.48
C VAL A 186 15.75 -4.36 -3.11
N ILE A 187 16.90 -3.76 -2.81
CA ILE A 187 17.54 -3.89 -1.49
C ILE A 187 16.69 -3.24 -0.38
N ALA A 188 16.05 -2.11 -0.64
CA ALA A 188 15.12 -1.49 0.28
C ALA A 188 13.85 -2.34 0.43
N HIS A 189 13.31 -2.85 -0.68
CA HIS A 189 12.16 -3.76 -0.64
C HIS A 189 12.41 -5.01 0.21
N LYS A 190 13.62 -5.59 0.18
CA LYS A 190 13.98 -6.72 1.06
C LYS A 190 13.91 -6.35 2.55
N LYS A 191 14.35 -5.15 2.93
CA LYS A 191 14.23 -4.68 4.32
C LYS A 191 12.79 -4.45 4.72
N MET A 192 12.00 -3.79 3.87
CA MET A 192 10.57 -3.61 4.10
C MET A 192 9.84 -4.94 4.22
N ALA A 193 10.21 -5.95 3.40
CA ALA A 193 9.67 -7.31 3.50
C ALA A 193 9.97 -7.97 4.84
N ALA A 194 11.21 -7.87 5.33
CA ALA A 194 11.59 -8.43 6.62
C ALA A 194 10.80 -7.79 7.79
N GLU A 195 10.58 -6.46 7.75
CA GLU A 195 9.76 -5.76 8.74
C GLU A 195 8.28 -6.22 8.67
N LEU A 196 7.73 -6.38 7.47
CA LEU A 196 6.38 -6.87 7.26
C LEU A 196 6.22 -8.34 7.72
N VAL A 197 7.17 -9.22 7.37
CA VAL A 197 7.17 -10.62 7.80
C VAL A 197 7.17 -10.74 9.32
N ALA A 198 8.03 -9.96 9.99
CA ALA A 198 8.07 -9.94 11.45
C ALA A 198 6.71 -9.51 12.06
N ALA A 199 6.07 -8.50 11.48
CA ALA A 199 4.77 -8.02 11.92
C ALA A 199 3.66 -9.06 11.69
N ILE A 200 3.64 -9.72 10.53
CA ILE A 200 2.66 -10.77 10.21
C ILE A 200 2.82 -11.96 11.15
N LYS A 201 4.05 -12.46 11.34
CA LYS A 201 4.31 -13.57 12.26
C LYS A 201 3.88 -13.26 13.69
N HIS A 202 4.16 -12.04 14.15
CA HIS A 202 3.74 -11.60 15.49
C HIS A 202 2.22 -11.43 15.62
N GLY A 203 1.56 -10.90 14.57
CA GLY A 203 0.12 -10.62 14.61
C GLY A 203 -0.77 -11.85 14.40
N LEU A 204 -0.26 -12.89 13.72
CA LEU A 204 -1.03 -14.08 13.32
C LEU A 204 -0.50 -15.38 13.93
N ASP A 205 0.55 -15.32 14.74
CA ASP A 205 1.21 -16.51 15.32
C ASP A 205 1.68 -17.51 14.24
N TRP A 206 2.22 -17.01 13.11
CA TRP A 206 2.69 -17.80 11.96
C TRP A 206 4.17 -18.19 12.07
#